data_cf972a00ffa6cd32099c76fb23f362f8
#
_entry.id   cf972a00ffa6cd32099c76fb23f362f8
#
_cell.length_a   1.000
_cell.length_b   1.000
_cell.length_c   1.000
_cell.angle_alpha   90.00
_cell.angle_beta   90.00
_cell.angle_gamma   90.00
#
_symmetry.space_group_name_H-M   'P 1'
#
loop_
_entity.id
_entity.type
_entity.pdbx_description
1 polymer ?
#
loop_
_entity_poly.entity_id
_entity_poly.type
_entity_poly.pdbx_seq_one_letter_code
_entity_poly.pdbx_strand_id
1 'polypeptide(L)'
;FSRTDAYNHCLDAQHGLDIAFRYLDTLKAVSMEENGGILFPAYQAILEAVNEAFSEELQPGEEIIFSTKYEDDMIALKTAEGTILPFRMLSDGYRNVIKIILDIATRMCILNPYLKGDALKKTPGVVLIDEVDLSLHPTWQKRIIRILKEQFPRIQFICATHSPFIIQSLEDGELVTLDQPLDSEYSGEGIEDIAEDIMGVVLPQYSEKKRKIYEASREYFSALKEA
;
A
#
# COMPACT_ATOMS: atom_id res chain seq x y z
N PHE A 1 23.27 -6.41 10.66
CA PHE A 1 22.93 -5.76 9.38
C PHE A 1 23.82 -4.55 9.14
N SER A 2 24.34 -4.40 7.93
CA SER A 2 25.03 -3.20 7.46
C SER A 2 24.04 -2.29 6.72
N ARG A 3 24.39 -1.01 6.53
CA ARG A 3 23.54 -0.10 5.74
C ARG A 3 23.32 -0.59 4.30
N THR A 4 24.29 -1.29 3.73
CA THR A 4 24.18 -1.86 2.37
C THR A 4 23.14 -2.97 2.30
N ASP A 5 22.88 -3.68 3.40
CA ASP A 5 21.87 -4.75 3.43
C ASP A 5 20.46 -4.21 3.19
N ALA A 6 20.21 -2.94 3.52
CA ALA A 6 18.93 -2.29 3.26
C ALA A 6 18.58 -2.14 1.78
N TYR A 7 19.56 -2.27 0.89
CA TYR A 7 19.35 -2.20 -0.56
C TYR A 7 19.29 -3.58 -1.23
N ASN A 8 19.57 -4.65 -0.48
CA ASN A 8 19.48 -6.00 -0.99
C ASN A 8 18.03 -6.28 -1.43
N HIS A 9 17.86 -6.88 -2.60
CA HIS A 9 16.56 -7.24 -3.16
C HIS A 9 15.53 -6.09 -3.28
N CYS A 10 15.98 -4.83 -3.24
CA CYS A 10 15.07 -3.68 -3.36
C CYS A 10 14.37 -3.56 -4.73
N LEU A 11 14.86 -4.28 -5.74
CA LEU A 11 14.25 -4.39 -7.07
C LEU A 11 13.56 -5.74 -7.31
N ASP A 12 13.42 -6.56 -6.28
CA ASP A 12 12.86 -7.91 -6.38
C ASP A 12 11.63 -8.05 -5.47
N ALA A 13 10.46 -7.98 -6.08
CA ALA A 13 9.18 -8.08 -5.37
C ALA A 13 8.97 -9.43 -4.64
N GLN A 14 9.73 -10.49 -5.00
CA GLN A 14 9.57 -11.81 -4.39
C GLN A 14 10.31 -11.93 -3.05
N HIS A 15 11.39 -11.19 -2.85
CA HIS A 15 12.29 -11.34 -1.70
C HIS A 15 12.19 -10.20 -0.67
N GLY A 16 11.29 -9.22 -0.84
CA GLY A 16 11.17 -8.07 0.06
C GLY A 16 10.92 -8.45 1.52
N LEU A 17 10.14 -9.48 1.78
CA LEU A 17 9.85 -9.95 3.14
C LEU A 17 11.01 -10.67 3.82
N ASP A 18 11.92 -11.29 3.08
CA ASP A 18 13.02 -12.06 3.66
C ASP A 18 13.93 -11.17 4.52
N ILE A 19 14.18 -9.94 4.06
CA ILE A 19 14.95 -8.95 4.82
C ILE A 19 14.18 -8.53 6.08
N ALA A 20 12.90 -8.25 5.94
CA ALA A 20 12.06 -7.83 7.05
C ALA A 20 11.99 -8.90 8.13
N PHE A 21 11.75 -10.15 7.76
CA PHE A 21 11.69 -11.27 8.70
C PHE A 21 13.03 -11.50 9.39
N ARG A 22 14.14 -11.56 8.66
CA ARG A 22 15.46 -11.71 9.23
C ARG A 22 15.84 -10.57 10.18
N TYR A 23 15.45 -9.34 9.85
CA TYR A 23 15.69 -8.19 10.72
C TYR A 23 14.86 -8.29 12.01
N LEU A 24 13.58 -8.59 11.89
CA LEU A 24 12.69 -8.77 13.04
C LEU A 24 13.13 -9.92 13.96
N ASP A 25 13.58 -11.05 13.40
CA ASP A 25 14.19 -12.15 14.17
C ASP A 25 15.42 -11.69 14.94
N THR A 26 16.30 -10.94 14.29
CA THR A 26 17.49 -10.40 14.93
C THR A 26 17.11 -9.48 16.09
N LEU A 27 16.17 -8.55 15.87
CA LEU A 27 15.70 -7.66 16.93
C LEU A 27 15.09 -8.42 18.11
N LYS A 28 14.34 -9.48 17.83
CA LYS A 28 13.72 -10.31 18.83
C LYS A 28 14.77 -11.12 19.63
N ALA A 29 15.73 -11.75 18.96
CA ALA A 29 16.78 -12.51 19.60
C ALA A 29 17.58 -11.65 20.59
N VAL A 30 18.00 -10.46 20.15
CA VAL A 30 18.75 -9.51 21.00
C VAL A 30 17.88 -9.00 22.15
N SER A 31 16.57 -8.80 21.96
CA SER A 31 15.67 -8.39 23.04
C SER A 31 15.52 -9.44 24.15
N MET A 32 15.68 -10.71 23.80
CA MET A 32 15.63 -11.81 24.78
C MET A 32 16.95 -11.94 25.59
N GLU A 33 18.09 -11.54 25.02
CA GLU A 33 19.40 -11.58 25.66
C GLU A 33 19.64 -10.43 26.67
N GLU A 34 19.02 -9.27 26.45
CA GLU A 34 19.18 -8.09 27.32
C GLU A 34 18.17 -8.01 28.49
N ASN A 35 18.06 -9.06 29.30
CA ASN A 35 17.30 -9.05 30.57
C ASN A 35 15.83 -8.59 30.53
N GLY A 36 15.00 -9.35 29.92
CA GLY A 36 13.58 -9.34 30.22
C GLY A 36 12.74 -8.39 29.36
N GLY A 37 12.78 -8.60 28.06
CA GLY A 37 11.63 -8.24 27.22
C GLY A 37 11.49 -6.76 26.88
N ILE A 38 12.57 -6.00 26.88
CA ILE A 38 12.56 -4.67 26.28
C ILE A 38 12.54 -4.86 24.77
N LEU A 39 11.35 -4.80 24.19
CA LEU A 39 11.19 -4.69 22.74
C LEU A 39 12.00 -3.47 22.29
N PHE A 40 12.90 -3.66 21.31
CA PHE A 40 13.62 -2.53 20.76
C PHE A 40 12.62 -1.52 20.22
N PRO A 41 12.85 -0.22 20.42
CA PRO A 41 11.97 0.82 19.90
C PRO A 41 11.70 0.70 18.40
N ALA A 42 12.67 0.20 17.63
CA ALA A 42 12.48 -0.07 16.19
C ALA A 42 11.45 -1.17 15.92
N TYR A 43 11.47 -2.26 16.69
CA TYR A 43 10.49 -3.35 16.58
C TYR A 43 9.07 -2.84 16.89
N GLN A 44 8.92 -2.07 17.96
CA GLN A 44 7.65 -1.47 18.34
C GLN A 44 7.14 -0.52 17.25
N ALA A 45 8.01 0.36 16.74
CA ALA A 45 7.65 1.31 15.69
C ALA A 45 7.17 0.61 14.40
N ILE A 46 7.82 -0.50 14.02
CA ILE A 46 7.38 -1.28 12.84
C ILE A 46 6.01 -1.91 13.10
N LEU A 47 5.80 -2.51 14.28
CA LEU A 47 4.53 -3.13 14.65
C LEU A 47 3.39 -2.10 14.73
N GLU A 48 3.66 -0.95 15.35
CA GLU A 48 2.72 0.16 15.44
C GLU A 48 2.34 0.67 14.04
N ALA A 49 3.30 0.88 13.15
CA ALA A 49 3.04 1.33 11.77
C ALA A 49 2.12 0.37 11.01
N VAL A 50 2.31 -0.94 11.17
CA VAL A 50 1.44 -1.94 10.56
C VAL A 50 0.03 -1.86 11.18
N ASN A 51 -0.10 -1.82 12.50
CA ASN A 51 -1.42 -1.76 13.16
C ASN A 51 -2.17 -0.45 12.87
N GLU A 52 -1.48 0.69 12.84
CA GLU A 52 -2.07 1.98 12.46
C GLU A 52 -2.62 1.96 11.03
N ALA A 53 -1.91 1.33 10.09
CA ALA A 53 -2.38 1.19 8.73
C ALA A 53 -3.70 0.42 8.61
N PHE A 54 -3.95 -0.50 9.53
CA PHE A 54 -5.16 -1.33 9.59
C PHE A 54 -6.18 -0.85 10.63
N SER A 55 -5.98 0.31 11.25
CA SER A 55 -6.82 0.80 12.35
C SER A 55 -8.31 0.94 12.03
N GLU A 56 -8.66 1.14 10.76
CA GLU A 56 -10.06 1.24 10.33
C GLU A 56 -10.68 -0.13 9.97
N GLU A 57 -9.87 -1.16 9.71
CA GLU A 57 -10.30 -2.51 9.36
C GLU A 57 -10.33 -3.46 10.56
N LEU A 58 -9.41 -3.27 11.48
CA LEU A 58 -9.34 -4.12 12.67
C LEU A 58 -10.48 -3.80 13.62
N GLN A 59 -11.16 -4.84 14.09
CA GLN A 59 -12.17 -4.71 15.10
C GLN A 59 -11.55 -4.46 16.48
N PRO A 60 -12.29 -3.90 17.44
CA PRO A 60 -11.79 -3.72 18.80
C PRO A 60 -11.27 -5.05 19.38
N GLY A 61 -10.02 -5.06 19.81
CA GLY A 61 -9.35 -6.26 20.32
C GLY A 61 -8.64 -7.12 19.28
N GLU A 62 -8.71 -6.77 18.01
CA GLU A 62 -7.88 -7.38 16.96
C GLU A 62 -6.57 -6.61 16.79
N GLU A 63 -5.49 -7.32 16.53
CA GLU A 63 -4.16 -6.74 16.31
C GLU A 63 -3.31 -7.59 15.38
N ILE A 64 -2.48 -6.94 14.57
CA ILE A 64 -1.41 -7.61 13.85
C ILE A 64 -0.25 -7.81 14.81
N ILE A 65 0.22 -9.05 14.91
CA ILE A 65 1.30 -9.43 15.83
C ILE A 65 2.45 -10.09 15.06
N PHE A 66 3.63 -10.00 15.63
CA PHE A 66 4.76 -10.84 15.20
C PHE A 66 4.80 -12.10 16.05
N SER A 67 4.54 -13.24 15.42
CA SER A 67 4.45 -14.54 16.07
C SER A 67 5.60 -15.44 15.65
N THR A 68 6.16 -16.18 16.59
CA THR A 68 7.14 -17.26 16.32
C THR A 68 6.51 -18.64 16.38
N LYS A 69 5.20 -18.70 16.52
CA LYS A 69 4.49 -19.97 16.71
C LYS A 69 4.41 -20.81 15.43
N TYR A 70 4.62 -20.16 14.28
CA TYR A 70 4.57 -20.76 12.96
C TYR A 70 5.93 -20.55 12.29
N GLU A 71 6.63 -21.64 11.94
CA GLU A 71 8.01 -21.62 11.43
C GLU A 71 8.20 -20.73 10.19
N ASP A 72 7.16 -20.58 9.36
CA ASP A 72 7.21 -19.81 8.10
C ASP A 72 6.40 -18.50 8.14
N ASP A 73 5.66 -18.20 9.21
CA ASP A 73 4.76 -17.04 9.30
C ASP A 73 5.04 -16.22 10.56
N MET A 74 5.97 -15.28 10.47
CA MET A 74 6.30 -14.36 11.57
C MET A 74 5.21 -13.34 11.88
N ILE A 75 4.25 -13.17 10.98
CA ILE A 75 3.16 -12.21 11.10
C ILE A 75 1.86 -12.97 11.23
N ALA A 76 0.99 -12.51 12.09
CA ALA A 76 -0.34 -13.07 12.28
C ALA A 76 -1.33 -11.99 12.70
N LEU A 77 -2.60 -12.21 12.40
CA LEU A 77 -3.70 -11.46 12.98
C LEU A 77 -4.17 -12.18 14.23
N LYS A 78 -4.16 -11.51 15.37
CA LYS A 78 -4.79 -11.98 16.60
C LYS A 78 -6.19 -11.39 16.66
N THR A 79 -7.20 -12.26 16.73
CA THR A 79 -8.60 -11.86 16.85
C THR A 79 -8.95 -11.46 18.29
N ALA A 80 -10.09 -10.79 18.47
CA ALA A 80 -10.59 -10.39 19.78
C ALA A 80 -10.79 -11.58 20.74
N GLU A 81 -11.11 -12.78 20.21
CA GLU A 81 -11.24 -14.02 20.98
C GLU A 81 -9.88 -14.69 21.27
N GLY A 82 -8.77 -14.09 20.81
CA GLY A 82 -7.43 -14.61 20.99
C GLY A 82 -7.01 -15.70 19.99
N THR A 83 -7.79 -15.94 18.94
CA THR A 83 -7.39 -16.81 17.84
C THR A 83 -6.30 -16.16 17.01
N ILE A 84 -5.29 -16.94 16.63
CA ILE A 84 -4.16 -16.45 15.81
C ILE A 84 -4.32 -16.98 14.39
N LEU A 85 -4.50 -16.07 13.44
CA LEU A 85 -4.58 -16.37 12.01
C LEU A 85 -3.23 -16.07 11.36
N PRO A 86 -2.52 -17.08 10.85
CA PRO A 86 -1.23 -16.90 10.18
C PRO A 86 -1.32 -16.00 8.96
N PHE A 87 -0.25 -15.30 8.61
CA PHE A 87 -0.16 -14.39 7.47
C PHE A 87 -0.68 -14.97 6.15
N ARG A 88 -0.38 -16.25 5.88
CA ARG A 88 -0.86 -16.94 4.67
C ARG A 88 -2.37 -17.09 4.58
N MET A 89 -3.09 -16.99 5.70
CA MET A 89 -4.56 -17.06 5.76
C MET A 89 -5.22 -15.68 5.59
N LEU A 90 -4.45 -14.61 5.60
CA LEU A 90 -4.96 -13.26 5.32
C LEU A 90 -5.27 -13.12 3.82
N SER A 91 -6.18 -12.21 3.48
CA SER A 91 -6.46 -11.88 2.08
C SER A 91 -5.21 -11.31 1.37
N ASP A 92 -5.17 -11.42 0.05
CA ASP A 92 -4.05 -10.89 -0.74
C ASP A 92 -3.84 -9.39 -0.53
N GLY A 93 -4.94 -8.63 -0.41
CA GLY A 93 -4.88 -7.20 -0.13
C GLY A 93 -4.21 -6.89 1.22
N TYR A 94 -4.61 -7.59 2.29
CA TYR A 94 -3.96 -7.45 3.60
C TYR A 94 -2.48 -7.78 3.52
N ARG A 95 -2.15 -8.90 2.89
CA ARG A 95 -0.76 -9.32 2.73
C ARG A 95 0.08 -8.30 1.98
N ASN A 96 -0.45 -7.69 0.91
CA ASN A 96 0.27 -6.70 0.12
C ASN A 96 0.51 -5.41 0.92
N VAL A 97 -0.48 -4.88 1.61
CA VAL A 97 -0.29 -3.68 2.45
C VAL A 97 0.75 -3.94 3.54
N ILE A 98 0.64 -5.07 4.24
CA ILE A 98 1.62 -5.45 5.26
C ILE A 98 3.03 -5.55 4.66
N LYS A 99 3.18 -6.18 3.49
CA LYS A 99 4.48 -6.30 2.80
C LYS A 99 5.11 -4.96 2.51
N ILE A 100 4.36 -4.04 1.92
CA ILE A 100 4.85 -2.70 1.57
C ILE A 100 5.33 -1.96 2.83
N ILE A 101 4.51 -1.93 3.87
CA ILE A 101 4.84 -1.22 5.12
C ILE A 101 6.06 -1.84 5.80
N LEU A 102 6.09 -3.18 5.91
CA LEU A 102 7.20 -3.89 6.55
C LEU A 102 8.52 -3.70 5.81
N ASP A 103 8.51 -3.80 4.48
CA ASP A 103 9.72 -3.65 3.69
C ASP A 103 10.30 -2.24 3.86
N ILE A 104 9.48 -1.21 3.70
CA ILE A 104 9.91 0.19 3.87
C ILE A 104 10.40 0.44 5.30
N ALA A 105 9.60 0.09 6.31
CA ALA A 105 9.91 0.32 7.71
C ALA A 105 11.22 -0.36 8.14
N THR A 106 11.41 -1.61 7.73
CA THR A 106 12.62 -2.38 8.02
C THR A 106 13.85 -1.74 7.40
N ARG A 107 13.78 -1.34 6.12
CA ARG A 107 14.90 -0.66 5.44
C ARG A 107 15.26 0.65 6.11
N MET A 108 14.28 1.45 6.53
CA MET A 108 14.52 2.70 7.27
C MET A 108 15.24 2.45 8.59
N CYS A 109 14.86 1.42 9.34
CA CYS A 109 15.52 1.02 10.58
C CYS A 109 16.96 0.53 10.36
N ILE A 110 17.21 -0.25 9.29
CA ILE A 110 18.56 -0.73 8.93
C ILE A 110 19.46 0.44 8.48
N LEU A 111 18.92 1.37 7.69
CA LEU A 111 19.66 2.53 7.19
C LEU A 111 20.04 3.50 8.33
N ASN A 112 19.17 3.69 9.30
CA ASN A 112 19.32 4.67 10.37
C ASN A 112 19.10 4.07 11.77
N PRO A 113 19.88 3.08 12.19
CA PRO A 113 19.68 2.37 13.46
C PRO A 113 19.79 3.28 14.68
N TYR A 114 20.50 4.40 14.56
CA TYR A 114 20.65 5.41 15.62
C TYR A 114 19.34 6.17 15.90
N LEU A 115 18.40 6.20 14.96
CA LEU A 115 17.10 6.82 15.15
C LEU A 115 16.13 5.93 15.97
N LYS A 116 16.45 4.65 16.14
CA LYS A 116 15.62 3.69 16.90
C LYS A 116 14.14 3.74 16.46
N GLY A 117 13.22 3.97 17.38
CA GLY A 117 11.78 4.09 17.11
C GLY A 117 11.41 5.29 16.21
N ASP A 118 12.24 6.30 16.13
CA ASP A 118 12.00 7.47 15.26
C ASP A 118 12.37 7.22 13.79
N ALA A 119 12.93 6.06 13.45
CA ALA A 119 13.44 5.79 12.10
C ALA A 119 12.36 6.01 11.02
N LEU A 120 11.13 5.55 11.25
CA LEU A 120 10.03 5.65 10.28
C LEU A 120 9.60 7.11 10.03
N LYS A 121 9.68 7.94 11.05
CA LYS A 121 9.23 9.35 10.97
C LYS A 121 10.33 10.32 10.55
N LYS A 122 11.61 9.95 10.68
CA LYS A 122 12.75 10.86 10.49
C LYS A 122 13.68 10.49 9.34
N THR A 123 13.62 9.27 8.79
CA THR A 123 14.46 8.88 7.65
C THR A 123 13.94 9.51 6.35
N PRO A 124 14.74 10.36 5.70
CA PRO A 124 14.39 10.86 4.38
C PRO A 124 14.76 9.84 3.28
N GLY A 125 14.01 9.84 2.20
CA GLY A 125 14.32 8.98 1.06
C GLY A 125 13.31 9.11 -0.07
N VAL A 126 13.51 8.30 -1.11
CA VAL A 126 12.59 8.14 -2.24
C VAL A 126 12.25 6.66 -2.35
N VAL A 127 10.97 6.36 -2.49
CA VAL A 127 10.48 4.99 -2.70
C VAL A 127 9.69 4.96 -4.01
N LEU A 128 10.05 4.02 -4.87
CA LEU A 128 9.37 3.76 -6.14
C LEU A 128 8.52 2.51 -5.98
N ILE A 129 7.23 2.61 -6.31
CA ILE A 129 6.31 1.48 -6.25
C ILE A 129 5.62 1.37 -7.61
N ASP A 130 5.88 0.26 -8.30
CA ASP A 130 5.17 -0.07 -9.53
C ASP A 130 3.87 -0.81 -9.19
N GLU A 131 2.79 -0.52 -9.90
CA GLU A 131 1.47 -1.14 -9.69
C GLU A 131 1.02 -1.12 -8.22
N VAL A 132 1.02 0.05 -7.58
CA VAL A 132 0.67 0.18 -6.15
C VAL A 132 -0.75 -0.30 -5.83
N ASP A 133 -1.62 -0.40 -6.83
CA ASP A 133 -2.98 -0.94 -6.76
C ASP A 133 -3.06 -2.47 -6.85
N LEU A 134 -1.97 -3.16 -7.16
CA LEU A 134 -1.96 -4.60 -7.41
C LEU A 134 -2.56 -5.39 -6.23
N SER A 135 -3.57 -6.21 -6.54
CA SER A 135 -4.31 -7.06 -5.57
C SER A 135 -5.00 -6.31 -4.43
N LEU A 136 -5.11 -4.97 -4.50
CA LEU A 136 -5.84 -4.19 -3.51
C LEU A 136 -7.33 -4.09 -3.85
N HIS A 137 -8.19 -4.30 -2.86
CA HIS A 137 -9.61 -3.98 -2.97
C HIS A 137 -9.79 -2.46 -3.16
N PRO A 138 -10.80 -1.96 -3.90
CA PRO A 138 -11.04 -0.53 -4.11
C PRO A 138 -11.00 0.32 -2.84
N THR A 139 -11.49 -0.18 -1.71
CA THR A 139 -11.43 0.50 -0.42
C THR A 139 -9.97 0.78 0.00
N TRP A 140 -9.06 -0.18 -0.19
CA TRP A 140 -7.64 -0.02 0.08
C TRP A 140 -6.96 0.89 -0.91
N GLN A 141 -7.34 0.80 -2.20
CA GLN A 141 -6.79 1.68 -3.24
C GLN A 141 -7.02 3.16 -2.93
N LYS A 142 -8.19 3.52 -2.37
CA LYS A 142 -8.51 4.88 -1.94
C LYS A 142 -7.68 5.39 -0.75
N ARG A 143 -6.99 4.51 -0.04
CA ARG A 143 -6.34 4.84 1.23
C ARG A 143 -4.84 4.63 1.25
N ILE A 144 -4.32 3.76 0.38
CA ILE A 144 -2.92 3.32 0.44
C ILE A 144 -1.94 4.49 0.37
N ILE A 145 -2.17 5.47 -0.50
CA ILE A 145 -1.28 6.62 -0.63
C ILE A 145 -1.27 7.47 0.65
N ARG A 146 -2.44 7.72 1.23
CA ARG A 146 -2.57 8.43 2.51
C ARG A 146 -1.84 7.69 3.63
N ILE A 147 -2.06 6.38 3.75
CA ILE A 147 -1.40 5.54 4.75
C ILE A 147 0.13 5.62 4.63
N LEU A 148 0.67 5.50 3.42
CA LEU A 148 2.11 5.58 3.19
C LEU A 148 2.67 6.96 3.58
N LYS A 149 2.00 8.05 3.24
CA LYS A 149 2.39 9.42 3.61
C LYS A 149 2.36 9.64 5.13
N GLU A 150 1.36 9.11 5.82
CA GLU A 150 1.20 9.21 7.28
C GLU A 150 2.27 8.39 8.02
N GLN A 151 2.53 7.16 7.56
CA GLN A 151 3.52 6.30 8.20
C GLN A 151 4.95 6.78 7.95
N PHE A 152 5.24 7.33 6.76
CA PHE A 152 6.60 7.69 6.33
C PHE A 152 6.68 9.14 5.84
N PRO A 153 6.48 10.14 6.71
CA PRO A 153 6.29 11.55 6.30
C PRO A 153 7.52 12.23 5.69
N ARG A 154 8.69 11.58 5.72
CA ARG A 154 9.94 12.09 5.12
C ARG A 154 10.32 11.35 3.84
N ILE A 155 9.48 10.43 3.39
CA ILE A 155 9.68 9.69 2.14
C ILE A 155 8.90 10.40 1.02
N GLN A 156 9.57 10.59 -0.10
CA GLN A 156 8.90 10.90 -1.36
C GLN A 156 8.50 9.59 -2.04
N PHE A 157 7.22 9.38 -2.24
CA PHE A 157 6.71 8.25 -2.99
C PHE A 157 6.54 8.62 -4.46
N ILE A 158 6.99 7.74 -5.36
CA ILE A 158 6.73 7.80 -6.80
C ILE A 158 6.06 6.46 -7.15
N CYS A 159 4.75 6.51 -7.39
CA CYS A 159 3.94 5.32 -7.59
C CYS A 159 3.39 5.29 -9.02
N ALA A 160 3.46 4.14 -9.68
CA ALA A 160 2.69 3.89 -10.89
C ALA A 160 1.39 3.17 -10.53
N THR A 161 0.31 3.51 -11.23
CA THR A 161 -1.01 2.91 -11.01
C THR A 161 -1.88 2.98 -12.27
N HIS A 162 -2.75 2.00 -12.41
CA HIS A 162 -3.85 1.97 -13.38
C HIS A 162 -5.23 2.05 -12.70
N SER A 163 -5.29 2.50 -11.44
CA SER A 163 -6.53 2.56 -10.68
C SER A 163 -7.15 3.95 -10.63
N PRO A 164 -8.37 4.13 -11.13
CA PRO A 164 -9.10 5.37 -10.96
C PRO A 164 -9.42 5.68 -9.48
N PHE A 165 -9.49 4.65 -8.61
CA PHE A 165 -9.70 4.82 -7.18
C PHE A 165 -8.52 5.46 -6.47
N ILE A 166 -7.28 5.14 -6.90
CA ILE A 166 -6.09 5.82 -6.40
C ILE A 166 -6.07 7.26 -6.89
N ILE A 167 -6.27 7.48 -8.20
CA ILE A 167 -6.28 8.83 -8.79
C ILE A 167 -7.30 9.72 -8.06
N GLN A 168 -8.52 9.21 -7.81
CA GLN A 168 -9.56 9.93 -7.07
C GLN A 168 -9.15 10.32 -5.64
N SER A 169 -8.22 9.59 -5.04
CA SER A 169 -7.78 9.82 -3.65
C SER A 169 -6.59 10.76 -3.51
N LEU A 170 -6.03 11.21 -4.62
CA LEU A 170 -4.87 12.11 -4.62
C LEU A 170 -5.30 13.57 -4.39
N GLU A 171 -4.40 14.35 -3.83
CA GLU A 171 -4.52 15.80 -3.73
C GLU A 171 -4.03 16.47 -5.04
N ASP A 172 -4.48 17.70 -5.29
CA ASP A 172 -4.07 18.44 -6.48
C ASP A 172 -2.54 18.60 -6.56
N GLY A 173 -1.99 18.32 -7.74
CA GLY A 173 -0.55 18.36 -7.99
C GLY A 173 0.20 17.04 -7.65
N GLU A 174 -0.47 16.02 -7.16
CA GLU A 174 0.15 14.71 -6.89
C GLU A 174 0.14 13.77 -8.10
N LEU A 175 -0.73 14.01 -9.08
CA LEU A 175 -0.82 13.19 -10.29
C LEU A 175 0.09 13.76 -11.39
N VAL A 176 0.84 12.88 -12.02
CA VAL A 176 1.64 13.16 -13.22
C VAL A 176 1.23 12.19 -14.31
N THR A 177 0.75 12.71 -15.44
CA THR A 177 0.50 11.92 -16.64
C THR A 177 1.70 12.03 -17.57
N LEU A 178 2.11 10.89 -18.17
CA LEU A 178 3.30 10.85 -19.02
C LEU A 178 3.01 11.30 -20.46
N ASP A 179 1.76 11.14 -20.93
CA ASP A 179 1.39 11.32 -22.33
C ASP A 179 0.82 12.71 -22.65
N GLN A 180 0.18 13.37 -21.71
CA GLN A 180 -0.43 14.69 -21.91
C GLN A 180 -0.38 15.52 -20.61
N PRO A 181 -0.23 16.86 -20.72
CA PRO A 181 -0.44 17.73 -19.55
C PRO A 181 -1.87 17.59 -19.03
N LEU A 182 -2.04 17.53 -17.73
CA LEU A 182 -3.36 17.59 -17.10
C LEU A 182 -3.87 19.04 -17.21
N ASP A 183 -4.94 19.22 -17.98
CA ASP A 183 -5.61 20.51 -18.13
C ASP A 183 -6.78 20.70 -17.13
N SER A 184 -7.09 19.67 -16.33
CA SER A 184 -8.21 19.68 -15.37
C SER A 184 -7.78 19.31 -13.96
N GLU A 185 -8.45 19.89 -12.98
CA GLU A 185 -8.42 19.42 -11.60
C GLU A 185 -9.12 18.03 -11.56
N TYR A 186 -8.46 17.04 -10.98
CA TYR A 186 -8.98 15.67 -10.84
C TYR A 186 -9.46 15.37 -9.41
N SER A 187 -9.10 16.24 -8.48
CA SER A 187 -9.52 16.18 -7.10
C SER A 187 -11.04 16.45 -7.01
N GLY A 188 -11.78 15.44 -6.59
CA GLY A 188 -13.24 15.52 -6.49
C GLY A 188 -14.03 15.05 -7.71
N GLU A 189 -13.36 14.66 -8.81
CA GLU A 189 -14.02 14.08 -9.97
C GLU A 189 -14.60 12.69 -9.71
N GLY A 190 -15.60 12.30 -10.50
CA GLY A 190 -16.17 10.95 -10.46
C GLY A 190 -15.21 9.90 -11.02
N ILE A 191 -15.40 8.64 -10.63
CA ILE A 191 -14.57 7.54 -11.15
C ILE A 191 -14.73 7.39 -12.66
N GLU A 192 -15.93 7.62 -13.17
CA GLU A 192 -16.22 7.60 -14.61
C GLU A 192 -15.49 8.71 -15.35
N ASP A 193 -15.47 9.91 -14.79
CA ASP A 193 -14.80 11.08 -15.38
C ASP A 193 -13.28 10.89 -15.38
N ILE A 194 -12.71 10.40 -14.28
CA ILE A 194 -11.29 10.04 -14.18
C ILE A 194 -10.94 8.97 -15.22
N ALA A 195 -11.78 7.93 -15.36
CA ALA A 195 -11.52 6.86 -16.30
C ALA A 195 -11.61 7.35 -17.76
N GLU A 196 -12.52 8.27 -18.09
CA GLU A 196 -12.70 8.81 -19.43
C GLU A 196 -11.63 9.87 -19.76
N ASP A 197 -11.48 10.89 -18.92
CA ASP A 197 -10.68 12.08 -19.22
C ASP A 197 -9.18 11.87 -18.96
N ILE A 198 -8.83 11.09 -17.93
CA ILE A 198 -7.44 10.88 -17.54
C ILE A 198 -6.89 9.56 -18.08
N MET A 199 -7.68 8.49 -17.99
CA MET A 199 -7.22 7.15 -18.41
C MET A 199 -7.59 6.80 -19.85
N GLY A 200 -8.38 7.63 -20.56
CA GLY A 200 -8.75 7.43 -21.95
C GLY A 200 -9.72 6.27 -22.20
N VAL A 201 -10.45 5.84 -21.19
CA VAL A 201 -11.43 4.74 -21.32
C VAL A 201 -12.73 5.29 -21.88
N VAL A 202 -13.05 4.95 -23.12
CA VAL A 202 -14.26 5.41 -23.81
C VAL A 202 -15.53 4.86 -23.15
N LEU A 203 -16.41 5.75 -22.65
CA LEU A 203 -17.70 5.43 -22.03
C LEU A 203 -17.58 4.37 -20.91
N PRO A 204 -16.79 4.64 -19.85
CA PRO A 204 -16.48 3.66 -18.79
C PRO A 204 -17.73 3.15 -18.05
N GLN A 205 -18.80 3.94 -18.01
CA GLN A 205 -20.08 3.61 -17.40
C GLN A 205 -20.91 2.59 -18.20
N TYR A 206 -20.51 2.28 -19.45
CA TYR A 206 -21.26 1.38 -20.32
C TYR A 206 -20.53 0.05 -20.55
N SER A 207 -21.22 -1.07 -20.33
CA SER A 207 -20.77 -2.36 -20.83
C SER A 207 -20.72 -2.34 -22.37
N GLU A 208 -19.90 -3.21 -22.97
CA GLU A 208 -19.80 -3.31 -24.44
C GLU A 208 -21.16 -3.47 -25.12
N LYS A 209 -22.06 -4.26 -24.51
CA LYS A 209 -23.43 -4.43 -25.00
C LYS A 209 -24.22 -3.12 -24.96
N LYS A 210 -24.10 -2.37 -23.88
CA LYS A 210 -24.81 -1.08 -23.69
C LYS A 210 -24.24 -0.02 -24.62
N ARG A 211 -22.92 -0.02 -24.83
CA ARG A 211 -22.26 0.88 -25.79
C ARG A 211 -22.75 0.65 -27.21
N LYS A 212 -22.84 -0.60 -27.70
CA LYS A 212 -23.39 -0.92 -29.02
C LYS A 212 -24.84 -0.45 -29.19
N ILE A 213 -25.66 -0.59 -28.14
CA ILE A 213 -27.04 -0.08 -28.16
C ILE A 213 -27.05 1.45 -28.25
N TYR A 214 -26.21 2.12 -27.49
CA TYR A 214 -26.10 3.58 -27.50
C TYR A 214 -25.63 4.10 -28.86
N GLU A 215 -24.60 3.50 -29.46
CA GLU A 215 -24.07 3.85 -30.77
C GLU A 215 -25.16 3.67 -31.87
N ALA A 216 -25.83 2.52 -31.89
CA ALA A 216 -26.92 2.25 -32.83
C ALA A 216 -28.11 3.23 -32.65
N SER A 217 -28.43 3.56 -31.42
CA SER A 217 -29.47 4.57 -31.11
C SER A 217 -29.09 5.95 -31.64
N ARG A 218 -27.84 6.35 -31.45
CA ARG A 218 -27.30 7.64 -31.93
C ARG A 218 -27.33 7.73 -33.45
N GLU A 219 -26.90 6.68 -34.14
CA GLU A 219 -26.96 6.59 -35.60
C GLU A 219 -28.41 6.70 -36.11
N TYR A 220 -29.36 5.97 -35.49
CA TYR A 220 -30.76 6.03 -35.82
C TYR A 220 -31.34 7.45 -35.67
N PHE A 221 -31.08 8.12 -34.56
CA PHE A 221 -31.58 9.50 -34.36
C PHE A 221 -30.89 10.54 -35.26
N SER A 222 -29.63 10.32 -35.64
CA SER A 222 -28.96 11.15 -36.65
C SER A 222 -29.62 11.04 -38.03
N ALA A 223 -29.88 9.78 -38.47
CA ALA A 223 -30.57 9.52 -39.75
C ALA A 223 -31.98 10.10 -39.78
N LEU A 224 -32.70 10.10 -38.64
CA LEU A 224 -34.02 10.73 -38.55
C LEU A 224 -34.01 12.28 -38.67
N LYS A 225 -32.89 12.91 -38.31
CA LYS A 225 -32.75 14.39 -38.42
C LYS A 225 -32.38 14.83 -39.82
N GLU A 226 -31.81 13.95 -40.63
CA GLU A 226 -31.41 14.22 -42.01
C GLU A 226 -32.53 13.87 -43.03
N ALA A 227 -33.58 13.18 -42.61
CA ALA A 227 -34.76 12.81 -43.41
C ALA A 227 -35.90 13.80 -43.25
#